data_7c211e8faa86f5c0174e9065ed9cdadf
#
_entry.id   7c211e8faa86f5c0174e9065ed9cdadf
#
_cell.length_a   1.000
_cell.length_b   1.000
_cell.length_c   1.000
_cell.angle_alpha   90.00
_cell.angle_beta   90.00
_cell.angle_gamma   90.00
#
_symmetry.space_group_name_H-M   'P 1'
#
loop_
_entity.id
_entity.type
_entity.pdbx_description
1 polymer ?
#
loop_
_entity_poly.entity_id
_entity_poly.type
_entity_poly.pdbx_seq_one_letter_code
_entity_poly.pdbx_strand_id
1 'polypeptide(L)'
;MDLSRQKEQFSIAWVRAVVSVAGYAVYQPEVDDDSVDLGIAVRGGRGTVRSPRLEVQLKCTAEPIWQSDPMRFTLKKKNYDDLRGDDVLVPRMLIVVCVPDQVNQWLDQNEERMILQRCGYFLSLRTFPARSDGKSPVTVPIPRRQQFTVAALRDIIP
;
A
#
# COMPACT_ATOMS: atom_id res chain seq x y z
N MET A 1 -15.28 -5.34 17.02
CA MET A 1 -14.46 -5.41 15.78
C MET A 1 -13.22 -6.21 16.09
N ASP A 2 -12.90 -7.18 15.28
CA ASP A 2 -11.68 -7.95 15.47
C ASP A 2 -10.44 -7.15 15.07
N LEU A 3 -9.26 -7.62 15.50
CA LEU A 3 -8.00 -6.92 15.27
C LEU A 3 -7.64 -6.81 13.79
N SER A 4 -7.97 -7.83 13.00
CA SER A 4 -7.69 -7.84 11.56
C SER A 4 -8.44 -6.71 10.85
N ARG A 5 -9.73 -6.54 11.15
CA ARG A 5 -10.53 -5.44 10.62
C ARG A 5 -10.06 -4.08 11.08
N GLN A 6 -9.63 -4.01 12.34
CA GLN A 6 -9.11 -2.77 12.91
C GLN A 6 -7.82 -2.34 12.19
N LYS A 7 -6.93 -3.30 11.92
CA LYS A 7 -5.72 -3.05 11.11
C LYS A 7 -6.06 -2.57 9.71
N GLU A 8 -7.03 -3.22 9.08
CA GLU A 8 -7.49 -2.82 7.74
C GLU A 8 -7.99 -1.38 7.73
N GLN A 9 -8.88 -1.02 8.64
CA GLN A 9 -9.40 0.35 8.74
C GLN A 9 -8.31 1.37 9.02
N PHE A 10 -7.39 1.04 9.92
CA PHE A 10 -6.30 1.95 10.26
C PHE A 10 -5.37 2.19 9.06
N SER A 11 -5.04 1.14 8.32
CA SER A 11 -4.18 1.28 7.14
C SER A 11 -4.84 2.11 6.05
N ILE A 12 -6.15 1.99 5.88
CA ILE A 12 -6.92 2.83 4.94
C ILE A 12 -6.85 4.30 5.38
N ALA A 13 -7.05 4.59 6.65
CA ALA A 13 -6.96 5.94 7.19
C ALA A 13 -5.56 6.52 7.01
N TRP A 14 -4.53 5.70 7.25
CA TRP A 14 -3.13 6.08 7.08
C TRP A 14 -2.84 6.49 5.64
N VAL A 15 -3.24 5.66 4.67
CA VAL A 15 -3.03 5.94 3.24
C VAL A 15 -3.85 7.15 2.81
N ARG A 16 -5.11 7.27 3.27
CA ARG A 16 -5.95 8.43 2.95
C ARG A 16 -5.34 9.75 3.42
N ALA A 17 -4.68 9.76 4.57
CA ALA A 17 -4.00 10.95 5.06
C ALA A 17 -2.90 11.41 4.09
N VAL A 18 -2.06 10.49 3.62
CA VAL A 18 -1.00 10.78 2.65
C VAL A 18 -1.58 11.26 1.32
N VAL A 19 -2.58 10.55 0.81
CA VAL A 19 -3.22 10.87 -0.48
C VAL A 19 -3.89 12.24 -0.43
N SER A 20 -4.55 12.56 0.68
CA SER A 20 -5.24 13.83 0.86
C SER A 20 -4.26 15.01 0.86
N VAL A 21 -3.13 14.89 1.54
CA VAL A 21 -2.10 15.93 1.56
C VAL A 21 -1.47 16.10 0.17
N ALA A 22 -1.32 15.02 -0.58
CA ALA A 22 -0.86 15.08 -1.96
C ALA A 22 -1.84 15.82 -2.89
N GLY A 23 -3.09 15.98 -2.47
CA GLY A 23 -4.15 16.59 -3.29
C GLY A 23 -4.81 15.62 -4.25
N TYR A 24 -4.68 14.31 -4.00
CA TYR A 24 -5.24 13.27 -4.85
C TYR A 24 -6.51 12.69 -4.20
N ALA A 25 -7.29 11.96 -4.98
CA ALA A 25 -8.54 11.36 -4.52
C ALA A 25 -8.38 9.85 -4.31
N VAL A 26 -9.10 9.31 -3.33
CA VAL A 26 -9.20 7.86 -3.10
C VAL A 26 -10.58 7.41 -3.55
N TYR A 27 -10.63 6.30 -4.26
CA TYR A 27 -11.89 5.63 -4.59
C TYR A 27 -11.80 4.16 -4.22
N GLN A 28 -12.95 3.53 -4.00
CA GLN A 28 -13.01 2.10 -3.71
C GLN A 28 -13.60 1.37 -4.91
N PRO A 29 -12.98 0.28 -5.39
CA PRO A 29 -13.57 -0.57 -6.41
C PRO A 29 -14.87 -1.20 -5.90
N GLU A 30 -15.86 -1.32 -6.79
CA GLU A 30 -17.14 -1.95 -6.45
C GLU A 30 -16.99 -3.45 -6.22
N VAL A 31 -16.01 -4.08 -6.89
CA VAL A 31 -15.77 -5.53 -6.82
C VAL A 31 -14.31 -5.75 -6.47
N ASP A 32 -14.06 -6.57 -5.44
CA ASP A 32 -12.73 -6.87 -4.91
C ASP A 32 -12.22 -8.21 -5.45
N ASP A 33 -12.27 -8.40 -6.77
CA ASP A 33 -11.83 -9.65 -7.39
C ASP A 33 -10.33 -9.68 -7.72
N ASP A 34 -9.73 -8.51 -7.91
CA ASP A 34 -8.34 -8.37 -8.39
C ASP A 34 -7.35 -8.02 -7.28
N SER A 35 -7.69 -8.29 -6.03
CA SER A 35 -6.85 -7.92 -4.87
C SER A 35 -6.62 -6.40 -4.73
N VAL A 36 -7.51 -5.59 -5.26
CA VAL A 36 -7.44 -4.13 -5.18
C VAL A 36 -8.34 -3.65 -4.05
N ASP A 37 -7.74 -3.05 -3.02
CA ASP A 37 -8.47 -2.55 -1.86
C ASP A 37 -8.94 -1.11 -2.06
N LEU A 38 -8.13 -0.31 -2.73
CA LEU A 38 -8.49 1.07 -3.06
C LEU A 38 -7.74 1.55 -4.29
N GLY A 39 -8.25 2.64 -4.87
CA GLY A 39 -7.61 3.31 -5.99
C GLY A 39 -7.26 4.75 -5.64
N ILE A 40 -6.21 5.26 -6.28
CA ILE A 40 -5.77 6.65 -6.17
C ILE A 40 -5.93 7.30 -7.54
N ALA A 41 -6.63 8.43 -7.59
CA ALA A 41 -6.89 9.15 -8.83
C ALA A 41 -6.35 10.57 -8.74
N VAL A 42 -5.68 10.99 -9.81
CA VAL A 42 -5.18 12.35 -9.97
C VAL A 42 -5.97 13.03 -11.06
N ARG A 43 -6.57 14.16 -10.75
CA ARG A 43 -7.30 14.93 -11.76
C ARG A 43 -6.31 15.78 -12.58
N GLY A 44 -6.30 15.57 -13.90
CA GLY A 44 -5.43 16.28 -14.82
C GLY A 44 -4.07 15.62 -14.97
N GLY A 45 -3.29 15.59 -13.89
CA GLY A 45 -1.92 15.06 -13.93
C GLY A 45 -0.91 16.04 -14.52
N ARG A 46 0.37 15.76 -14.31
CA ARG A 46 1.49 16.56 -14.83
C ARG A 46 2.27 15.85 -15.94
N GLY A 47 2.03 14.54 -16.10
CA GLY A 47 2.73 13.74 -17.08
C GLY A 47 2.00 13.68 -18.41
N THR A 48 2.34 12.69 -19.21
CA THR A 48 1.74 12.48 -20.54
C THR A 48 0.36 11.84 -20.48
N VAL A 49 0.01 11.21 -19.34
CA VAL A 49 -1.28 10.57 -19.13
C VAL A 49 -2.23 11.54 -18.44
N ARG A 50 -3.42 11.74 -19.02
CA ARG A 50 -4.46 12.57 -18.41
C ARG A 50 -5.17 11.78 -17.34
N SER A 51 -5.30 12.40 -16.14
CA SER A 51 -6.02 11.82 -15.00
C SER A 51 -5.56 10.41 -14.66
N PRO A 52 -4.25 10.22 -14.38
CA PRO A 52 -3.72 8.90 -14.10
C PRO A 52 -4.32 8.31 -12.83
N ARG A 53 -4.31 6.98 -12.76
CA ARG A 53 -4.82 6.21 -11.63
C ARG A 53 -3.81 5.16 -11.20
N LEU A 54 -3.89 4.80 -9.92
CA LEU A 54 -3.09 3.74 -9.32
C LEU A 54 -4.01 2.87 -8.48
N GLU A 55 -3.96 1.57 -8.68
CA GLU A 55 -4.69 0.60 -7.85
C GLU A 55 -3.76 0.04 -6.78
N VAL A 56 -4.28 -0.09 -5.56
CA VAL A 56 -3.48 -0.46 -4.39
C VAL A 56 -4.07 -1.68 -3.71
N GLN A 57 -3.22 -2.68 -3.49
CA GLN A 57 -3.45 -3.69 -2.47
C GLN A 57 -2.83 -3.21 -1.17
N LEU A 58 -3.63 -3.15 -0.11
CA LEU A 58 -3.21 -2.58 1.17
C LEU A 58 -3.15 -3.67 2.22
N LYS A 59 -2.02 -3.74 2.92
CA LYS A 59 -1.80 -4.67 4.02
C LYS A 59 -1.31 -3.90 5.24
N CYS A 60 -1.61 -4.43 6.42
CA CYS A 60 -1.18 -3.86 7.68
C CYS A 60 -0.59 -4.96 8.55
N THR A 61 0.57 -4.72 9.14
CA THR A 61 1.24 -5.70 9.99
C THR A 61 1.81 -5.06 11.25
N ALA A 62 1.68 -5.77 12.37
CA ALA A 62 2.38 -5.43 13.61
C ALA A 62 3.70 -6.17 13.76
N GLU A 63 4.03 -7.09 12.85
CA GLU A 63 5.31 -7.76 12.85
C GLU A 63 6.42 -6.77 12.51
N PRO A 64 7.60 -6.85 13.19
CA PRO A 64 8.67 -5.86 13.01
C PRO A 64 9.51 -6.13 11.74
N ILE A 65 8.85 -6.25 10.58
CA ILE A 65 9.53 -6.49 9.30
C ILE A 65 10.45 -5.33 8.91
N TRP A 66 10.18 -4.14 9.45
CA TRP A 66 10.95 -2.91 9.20
C TRP A 66 12.36 -2.95 9.81
N GLN A 67 12.68 -3.97 10.64
CA GLN A 67 14.02 -4.12 11.23
C GLN A 67 15.04 -4.67 10.25
N SER A 68 14.63 -5.19 9.11
CA SER A 68 15.52 -5.68 8.06
C SER A 68 15.40 -4.86 6.78
N ASP A 69 16.45 -4.91 5.94
CA ASP A 69 16.47 -4.25 4.63
C ASP A 69 17.11 -5.19 3.60
N PRO A 70 16.38 -5.70 2.61
CA PRO A 70 14.97 -5.42 2.37
C PRO A 70 14.07 -6.06 3.43
N MET A 71 12.92 -5.45 3.63
CA MET A 71 11.86 -6.05 4.45
C MET A 71 11.26 -7.21 3.67
N ARG A 72 10.89 -8.28 4.39
CA ARG A 72 10.26 -9.44 3.78
C ARG A 72 8.81 -9.50 4.19
N PHE A 73 7.92 -9.45 3.19
CA PHE A 73 6.48 -9.54 3.42
C PHE A 73 5.91 -10.71 2.64
N THR A 74 5.00 -11.45 3.27
CA THR A 74 4.45 -12.68 2.71
C THR A 74 3.04 -12.43 2.18
N LEU A 75 2.83 -12.73 0.90
CA LEU A 75 1.55 -12.60 0.20
C LEU A 75 0.97 -13.97 -0.11
N LYS A 76 -0.36 -14.07 -0.12
CA LYS A 76 -1.02 -15.19 -0.77
C LYS A 76 -0.67 -15.20 -2.25
N LYS A 77 -0.55 -16.39 -2.84
CA LYS A 77 -0.22 -16.52 -4.27
C LYS A 77 -1.20 -15.74 -5.16
N LYS A 78 -2.50 -15.77 -4.84
CA LYS A 78 -3.50 -15.00 -5.59
C LYS A 78 -3.17 -13.52 -5.62
N ASN A 79 -2.83 -12.95 -4.46
CA ASN A 79 -2.48 -11.53 -4.37
C ASN A 79 -1.21 -11.22 -5.17
N TYR A 80 -0.22 -12.09 -5.07
CA TYR A 80 1.02 -11.97 -5.84
C TYR A 80 0.75 -11.97 -7.34
N ASP A 81 -0.05 -12.92 -7.82
CA ASP A 81 -0.37 -13.04 -9.24
C ASP A 81 -1.22 -11.86 -9.74
N ASP A 82 -2.13 -11.34 -8.92
CA ASP A 82 -2.94 -10.17 -9.29
C ASP A 82 -2.12 -8.88 -9.37
N LEU A 83 -1.02 -8.79 -8.63
CA LEU A 83 -0.19 -7.59 -8.55
C LEU A 83 1.00 -7.60 -9.51
N ARG A 84 1.48 -8.78 -9.92
CA ARG A 84 2.61 -8.89 -10.83
C ARG A 84 2.19 -8.70 -12.29
N GLY A 85 3.16 -8.38 -13.13
CA GLY A 85 2.92 -8.27 -14.57
C GLY A 85 2.57 -6.85 -14.99
N ASP A 86 2.61 -6.63 -16.30
CA ASP A 86 2.37 -5.33 -16.93
C ASP A 86 1.18 -5.34 -17.90
N ASP A 87 0.37 -6.38 -17.83
CA ASP A 87 -0.79 -6.60 -18.70
C ASP A 87 -2.09 -5.97 -18.17
N VAL A 88 -1.99 -5.05 -17.21
CA VAL A 88 -3.13 -4.33 -16.64
C VAL A 88 -3.20 -2.90 -17.18
N LEU A 89 -4.43 -2.39 -17.34
CA LEU A 89 -4.64 -1.02 -17.81
C LEU A 89 -4.25 0.03 -16.77
N VAL A 90 -4.52 -0.25 -15.50
CA VAL A 90 -4.18 0.64 -14.40
C VAL A 90 -3.04 -0.02 -13.61
N PRO A 91 -1.92 0.69 -13.41
CA PRO A 91 -0.82 0.16 -12.60
C PRO A 91 -1.29 -0.24 -11.21
N ARG A 92 -0.74 -1.32 -10.69
CA ARG A 92 -1.04 -1.86 -9.37
C ARG A 92 0.18 -1.82 -8.46
N MET A 93 -0.06 -1.63 -7.18
CA MET A 93 1.01 -1.50 -6.19
C MET A 93 0.59 -2.12 -4.86
N LEU A 94 1.56 -2.74 -4.19
CA LEU A 94 1.41 -3.18 -2.82
C LEU A 94 1.82 -2.04 -1.88
N ILE A 95 0.99 -1.75 -0.87
CA ILE A 95 1.37 -0.89 0.25
C ILE A 95 1.22 -1.69 1.53
N VAL A 96 2.28 -1.73 2.33
CA VAL A 96 2.28 -2.38 3.64
C VAL A 96 2.46 -1.30 4.70
N VAL A 97 1.48 -1.15 5.57
CA VAL A 97 1.55 -0.24 6.71
C VAL A 97 2.01 -1.04 7.93
N CYS A 98 3.12 -0.63 8.52
CA CYS A 98 3.64 -1.21 9.74
C CYS A 98 3.09 -0.43 10.94
N VAL A 99 2.61 -1.14 11.95
CA VAL A 99 2.06 -0.55 13.17
C VAL A 99 2.73 -1.16 14.39
N PRO A 100 2.73 -0.47 15.55
CA PRO A 100 3.15 -1.07 16.81
C PRO A 100 2.27 -2.27 17.18
N ASP A 101 2.79 -3.16 18.01
CA ASP A 101 2.06 -4.34 18.47
C ASP A 101 0.79 -3.97 19.25
N GLN A 102 0.86 -2.95 20.07
CA GLN A 102 -0.26 -2.50 20.91
C GLN A 102 -1.09 -1.44 20.21
N VAL A 103 -2.39 -1.66 20.09
CA VAL A 103 -3.32 -0.75 19.40
C VAL A 103 -3.27 0.66 19.99
N ASN A 104 -3.14 0.79 21.32
CA ASN A 104 -3.07 2.09 21.96
C ASN A 104 -1.83 2.92 21.61
N GLN A 105 -0.89 2.33 20.88
CA GLN A 105 0.31 3.02 20.39
C GLN A 105 0.21 3.39 18.91
N TRP A 106 -0.87 3.03 18.22
CA TRP A 106 -1.01 3.31 16.78
C TRP A 106 -1.22 4.80 16.52
N LEU A 107 -1.85 5.50 17.44
CA LEU A 107 -2.19 6.91 17.30
C LEU A 107 -1.74 7.66 18.55
N ASP A 108 -1.03 8.76 18.34
CA ASP A 108 -0.67 9.71 19.38
C ASP A 108 -1.24 11.06 19.00
N GLN A 109 -2.01 11.68 19.90
CA GLN A 109 -2.66 12.93 19.57
C GLN A 109 -2.78 13.84 20.78
N ASN A 110 -2.69 15.12 20.50
CA ASN A 110 -3.01 16.18 21.43
C ASN A 110 -3.67 17.33 20.67
N GLU A 111 -3.85 18.47 21.31
CA GLU A 111 -4.52 19.63 20.71
C GLU A 111 -3.77 20.17 19.47
N GLU A 112 -2.46 19.98 19.39
CA GLU A 112 -1.61 20.56 18.36
C GLU A 112 -1.34 19.59 17.20
N ARG A 113 -1.32 18.27 17.45
CA ARG A 113 -0.88 17.30 16.43
C ARG A 113 -1.50 15.93 16.63
N MET A 114 -1.51 15.20 15.54
CA MET A 114 -1.88 13.80 15.48
C MET A 114 -0.78 13.03 14.75
N ILE A 115 -0.30 11.97 15.36
CA ILE A 115 0.76 11.12 14.79
C ILE A 115 0.20 9.72 14.63
N LEU A 116 0.20 9.23 13.39
CA LEU A 116 -0.12 7.84 13.07
C LEU A 116 1.19 7.06 13.01
N GLN A 117 1.28 6.02 13.80
CA GLN A 117 2.49 5.19 13.85
C GLN A 117 2.28 3.93 12.99
N ARG A 118 3.18 3.44 12.30
CA ARG A 118 4.54 3.82 11.99
C ARG A 118 4.59 4.34 10.56
N CYS A 119 5.23 3.58 9.65
CA CYS A 119 5.40 3.97 8.26
C CYS A 119 4.71 2.97 7.33
N GLY A 120 4.24 3.44 6.18
CA GLY A 120 3.83 2.61 5.08
C GLY A 120 4.94 2.52 4.03
N TYR A 121 5.04 1.35 3.39
CA TYR A 121 6.05 1.08 2.37
C TYR A 121 5.36 0.58 1.12
N PHE A 122 5.91 0.90 -0.05
CA PHE A 122 5.31 0.52 -1.31
C PHE A 122 6.25 -0.39 -2.11
N LEU A 123 5.64 -1.25 -2.93
CA LEU A 123 6.36 -2.12 -3.84
C LEU A 123 5.54 -2.33 -5.11
N SER A 124 6.13 -2.06 -6.26
CA SER A 124 5.57 -2.46 -7.54
C SER A 124 6.04 -3.88 -7.87
N LEU A 125 5.10 -4.78 -8.15
CA LEU A 125 5.42 -6.14 -8.56
C LEU A 125 5.37 -6.31 -10.08
N ARG A 126 5.32 -5.22 -10.81
CA ARG A 126 5.13 -5.22 -12.26
C ARG A 126 6.14 -6.11 -13.01
N THR A 127 7.39 -6.11 -12.57
CA THR A 127 8.47 -6.88 -13.20
C THR A 127 8.71 -8.24 -12.56
N PHE A 128 7.93 -8.60 -11.54
CA PHE A 128 8.13 -9.86 -10.83
C PHE A 128 7.65 -11.04 -11.67
N PRO A 129 8.41 -12.15 -11.67
CA PRO A 129 8.10 -13.30 -12.50
C PRO A 129 6.96 -14.14 -11.94
N ALA A 130 6.33 -14.94 -12.79
CA ALA A 130 5.43 -15.99 -12.34
C ALA A 130 6.19 -17.02 -11.51
N ARG A 131 5.54 -17.54 -10.47
CA ARG A 131 6.11 -18.59 -9.62
C ARG A 131 5.82 -19.95 -10.25
N SER A 132 6.86 -20.61 -10.72
CA SER A 132 6.76 -21.89 -11.40
C SER A 132 6.41 -23.06 -10.47
N ASP A 133 6.70 -22.94 -9.18
CA ASP A 133 6.43 -23.98 -8.18
C ASP A 133 4.96 -24.05 -7.75
N GLY A 134 4.15 -23.04 -8.11
CA GLY A 134 2.74 -22.97 -7.76
C GLY A 134 2.44 -22.87 -6.27
N LYS A 135 3.46 -22.69 -5.43
CA LYS A 135 3.32 -22.69 -3.96
C LYS A 135 2.85 -21.34 -3.42
N SER A 136 2.03 -21.41 -2.40
CA SER A 136 1.63 -20.28 -1.57
C SER A 136 2.12 -20.54 -0.14
N PRO A 137 2.54 -19.51 0.61
CA PRO A 137 2.60 -18.10 0.27
C PRO A 137 3.86 -17.69 -0.53
N VAL A 138 3.87 -16.46 -1.00
CA VAL A 138 5.03 -15.88 -1.71
C VAL A 138 5.58 -14.73 -0.88
N THR A 139 6.88 -14.77 -0.58
CA THR A 139 7.57 -13.70 0.15
C THR A 139 8.19 -12.73 -0.84
N VAL A 140 7.90 -11.44 -0.67
CA VAL A 140 8.44 -10.39 -1.53
C VAL A 140 9.36 -9.47 -0.72
N PRO A 141 10.46 -8.97 -1.35
CA PRO A 141 11.37 -8.03 -0.70
C PRO A 141 10.89 -6.61 -0.93
N ILE A 142 10.76 -5.83 0.14
CA ILE A 142 10.40 -4.42 0.06
C ILE A 142 11.59 -3.60 0.55
N PRO A 143 12.25 -2.82 -0.32
CA PRO A 143 13.35 -1.95 0.13
C PRO A 143 12.84 -0.93 1.16
N ARG A 144 13.55 -0.79 2.27
CA ARG A 144 13.14 0.13 3.35
C ARG A 144 13.06 1.58 2.91
N ARG A 145 13.84 1.96 1.90
CA ARG A 145 13.80 3.31 1.35
C ARG A 145 12.49 3.64 0.62
N GLN A 146 11.71 2.63 0.25
CA GLN A 146 10.43 2.82 -0.45
C GLN A 146 9.31 3.16 0.53
N GLN A 147 9.50 4.23 1.30
CA GLN A 147 8.48 4.75 2.19
C GLN A 147 7.39 5.45 1.38
N PHE A 148 6.13 5.16 1.71
CA PHE A 148 4.99 5.78 1.07
C PHE A 148 4.71 7.13 1.70
N THR A 149 5.29 8.17 1.12
CA THR A 149 5.18 9.55 1.57
C THR A 149 4.46 10.39 0.52
N VAL A 150 4.09 11.61 0.88
CA VAL A 150 3.51 12.57 -0.08
C VAL A 150 4.45 12.78 -1.27
N ALA A 151 5.74 12.95 -1.00
CA ALA A 151 6.73 13.13 -2.06
C ALA A 151 6.86 11.90 -2.95
N ALA A 152 6.91 10.71 -2.35
CA ALA A 152 6.98 9.46 -3.11
C ALA A 152 5.73 9.27 -3.99
N LEU A 153 4.55 9.55 -3.45
CA LEU A 153 3.32 9.43 -4.22
C LEU A 153 3.31 10.38 -5.43
N ARG A 154 3.79 11.59 -5.26
CA ARG A 154 3.90 12.57 -6.37
C ARG A 154 4.89 12.13 -7.44
N ASP A 155 5.92 11.38 -7.07
CA ASP A 155 6.87 10.80 -8.03
C ASP A 155 6.26 9.57 -8.75
N ILE A 156 5.49 8.77 -8.04
CA ILE A 156 4.81 7.59 -8.61
C ILE A 156 3.74 8.02 -9.62
N ILE A 157 2.96 9.03 -9.27
CA ILE A 157 1.89 9.59 -10.12
C ILE A 157 2.20 11.10 -10.31
N PRO A 158 2.99 11.43 -11.31
CA PRO A 158 3.35 12.83 -11.57
C PRO A 158 2.20 13.67 -12.13
#